data_36c5626057c3d48811811e2c56093518
#
_entry.id   36c5626057c3d48811811e2c56093518
#
_cell.length_a   1.000
_cell.length_b   1.000
_cell.length_c   1.000
_cell.angle_alpha   90.00
_cell.angle_beta   90.00
_cell.angle_gamma   90.00
#
_symmetry.space_group_name_H-M   'P 1'
#
loop_
_entity.id
_entity.type
_entity.pdbx_description
1 polymer ?
#
loop_
_entity_poly.entity_id
_entity_poly.type
_entity_poly.pdbx_seq_one_letter_code
_entity_poly.pdbx_strand_id
1 'polypeptide(L)'
;MHILIIDDEPLARRRLRHLLGDCTPHGEHWTMSEAASASQALPLLSGPLPVDIVLLDIQMPGANGMSFAFTLQQLPAPPAIIFVTAHSHYAAQAFDVQACDYLTKPVRLERLQQALAKAKKQRPPSDPGPQLAIAPCGPRWPWAQVVYIKAELKMLTVHTTAGCHVLEGSLVDLEQRYPEHVLRIHRSCLVNPAFLQRLEFAEPGGWYLRLHGIAQPLPVSRRQVAAVRKTLTICKK
;
A
#
# COMPACT_ATOMS: atom_id res chain seq x y z
N MET A 1 -4.43 -5.44 -5.58
CA MET A 1 -3.50 -6.39 -4.96
C MET A 1 -2.18 -5.69 -4.66
N HIS A 2 -1.65 -5.86 -3.43
CA HIS A 2 -0.38 -5.25 -3.01
C HIS A 2 0.70 -6.32 -2.87
N ILE A 3 1.80 -6.17 -3.60
CA ILE A 3 2.93 -7.10 -3.62
C ILE A 3 4.16 -6.40 -3.04
N LEU A 4 4.80 -7.01 -2.04
CA LEU A 4 6.04 -6.55 -1.44
C LEU A 4 7.19 -7.41 -1.92
N ILE A 5 8.21 -6.79 -2.52
CA ILE A 5 9.43 -7.46 -2.99
C ILE A 5 10.52 -7.21 -1.94
N ILE A 6 11.10 -8.28 -1.41
CA ILE A 6 12.16 -8.21 -0.40
C ILE A 6 13.38 -8.98 -0.91
N ASP A 7 14.42 -8.25 -1.25
CA ASP A 7 15.65 -8.78 -1.85
C ASP A 7 16.75 -7.73 -1.66
N ASP A 8 17.93 -8.07 -1.22
CA ASP A 8 19.02 -7.11 -1.00
C ASP A 8 19.62 -6.59 -2.33
N GLU A 9 19.50 -7.37 -3.41
CA GLU A 9 20.01 -7.01 -4.73
C GLU A 9 19.07 -6.03 -5.48
N PRO A 10 19.48 -4.78 -5.76
CA PRO A 10 18.63 -3.82 -6.47
C PRO A 10 18.24 -4.27 -7.89
N LEU A 11 19.11 -5.02 -8.56
CA LEU A 11 18.86 -5.55 -9.92
C LEU A 11 17.79 -6.65 -9.89
N ALA A 12 17.81 -7.52 -8.88
CA ALA A 12 16.80 -8.56 -8.69
C ALA A 12 15.42 -7.94 -8.44
N ARG A 13 15.32 -6.93 -7.55
CA ARG A 13 14.06 -6.20 -7.30
C ARG A 13 13.52 -5.55 -8.56
N ARG A 14 14.38 -4.84 -9.33
CA ARG A 14 14.00 -4.20 -10.59
C ARG A 14 13.49 -5.22 -11.62
N ARG A 15 14.14 -6.38 -11.74
CA ARG A 15 13.72 -7.46 -12.63
C ARG A 15 12.35 -8.02 -12.22
N LEU A 16 12.15 -8.30 -10.93
CA LEU A 16 10.85 -8.77 -10.42
C LEU A 16 9.75 -7.77 -10.66
N ARG A 17 10.00 -6.47 -10.43
CA ARG A 17 9.04 -5.40 -10.73
C ARG A 17 8.64 -5.39 -12.21
N HIS A 18 9.59 -5.55 -13.13
CA HIS A 18 9.30 -5.62 -14.56
C HIS A 18 8.42 -6.83 -14.91
N LEU A 19 8.80 -8.02 -14.43
CA LEU A 19 8.02 -9.25 -14.63
C LEU A 19 6.61 -9.15 -14.02
N LEU A 20 6.44 -8.50 -12.86
CA LEU A 20 5.14 -8.26 -12.26
C LEU A 20 4.29 -7.30 -13.11
N GLY A 21 4.91 -6.31 -13.75
CA GLY A 21 4.23 -5.45 -14.72
C GLY A 21 3.65 -6.24 -15.88
N ASP A 22 4.44 -7.18 -16.42
CA ASP A 22 4.01 -8.08 -17.51
C ASP A 22 2.95 -9.09 -17.06
N CYS A 23 2.89 -9.41 -15.75
CA CYS A 23 1.88 -10.30 -15.17
C CYS A 23 0.56 -9.60 -14.86
N THR A 24 0.54 -8.26 -14.83
CA THR A 24 -0.66 -7.51 -14.41
C THR A 24 -1.73 -7.58 -15.49
N PRO A 25 -2.93 -8.13 -15.21
CA PRO A 25 -3.99 -8.20 -16.18
C PRO A 25 -4.45 -6.81 -16.64
N HIS A 26 -4.90 -6.70 -17.89
CA HIS A 26 -5.46 -5.46 -18.42
C HIS A 26 -6.63 -4.97 -17.55
N GLY A 27 -6.55 -3.71 -17.08
CA GLY A 27 -7.57 -3.12 -16.21
C GLY A 27 -7.40 -3.37 -14.72
N GLU A 28 -6.44 -4.20 -14.28
CA GLU A 28 -6.07 -4.33 -12.88
C GLU A 28 -4.90 -3.38 -12.54
N HIS A 29 -4.90 -2.86 -11.32
CA HIS A 29 -3.77 -2.09 -10.77
C HIS A 29 -3.19 -2.83 -9.56
N TRP A 30 -1.93 -3.22 -9.67
CA TRP A 30 -1.19 -3.80 -8.55
C TRP A 30 -0.27 -2.75 -7.94
N THR A 31 -0.33 -2.64 -6.63
CA THR A 31 0.62 -1.81 -5.86
C THR A 31 1.86 -2.64 -5.60
N MET A 32 3.03 -2.09 -5.85
CA MET A 32 4.31 -2.75 -5.62
C MET A 32 5.16 -1.92 -4.66
N SER A 33 5.60 -2.54 -3.57
CA SER A 33 6.57 -1.97 -2.63
C SER A 33 7.85 -2.78 -2.65
N GLU A 34 8.97 -2.15 -2.30
CA GLU A 34 10.28 -2.79 -2.27
C GLU A 34 10.96 -2.56 -0.93
N ALA A 35 11.69 -3.57 -0.47
CA ALA A 35 12.57 -3.49 0.69
C ALA A 35 13.89 -4.24 0.39
N ALA A 36 15.00 -3.68 0.83
CA ALA A 36 16.31 -4.32 0.70
C ALA A 36 16.67 -5.20 1.89
N SER A 37 15.81 -5.28 2.91
CA SER A 37 16.01 -6.08 4.12
C SER A 37 14.71 -6.29 4.89
N ALA A 38 14.70 -7.25 5.81
CA ALA A 38 13.60 -7.48 6.72
C ALA A 38 13.24 -6.23 7.56
N SER A 39 14.23 -5.48 8.01
CA SER A 39 14.02 -4.24 8.79
C SER A 39 13.33 -3.13 7.99
N GLN A 40 13.60 -3.03 6.70
CA GLN A 40 12.89 -2.10 5.80
C GLN A 40 11.48 -2.58 5.45
N ALA A 41 11.25 -3.89 5.45
CA ALA A 41 9.95 -4.48 5.14
C ALA A 41 8.93 -4.30 6.28
N LEU A 42 9.35 -4.33 7.55
CA LEU A 42 8.46 -4.23 8.72
C LEU A 42 7.53 -3.01 8.71
N PRO A 43 8.00 -1.78 8.45
CA PRO A 43 7.13 -0.61 8.37
C PRO A 43 6.10 -0.70 7.23
N LEU A 44 6.46 -1.36 6.12
CA LEU A 44 5.57 -1.55 4.97
C LEU A 44 4.45 -2.55 5.27
N LEU A 45 4.75 -3.58 6.07
CA LEU A 45 3.79 -4.59 6.53
C LEU A 45 2.80 -4.03 7.57
N SER A 46 3.24 -3.05 8.35
CA SER A 46 2.41 -2.35 9.35
C SER A 46 1.73 -1.10 8.77
N GLY A 47 1.90 -0.84 7.49
CA GLY A 47 1.31 0.31 6.80
C GLY A 47 -0.20 0.18 6.60
N PRO A 48 -0.85 1.26 6.16
CA PRO A 48 -2.30 1.31 5.94
C PRO A 48 -2.76 0.42 4.78
N LEU A 49 -1.84 -0.03 3.93
CA LEU A 49 -2.10 -0.95 2.82
C LEU A 49 -1.71 -2.37 3.23
N PRO A 50 -2.66 -3.29 3.37
CA PRO A 50 -2.32 -4.68 3.62
C PRO A 50 -1.49 -5.24 2.46
N VAL A 51 -0.43 -5.98 2.79
CA VAL A 51 0.37 -6.70 1.82
C VAL A 51 -0.30 -8.05 1.55
N ASP A 52 -0.64 -8.31 0.30
CA ASP A 52 -1.29 -9.56 -0.10
C ASP A 52 -0.27 -10.67 -0.37
N ILE A 53 0.83 -10.34 -1.05
CA ILE A 53 1.88 -11.29 -1.46
C ILE A 53 3.24 -10.69 -1.12
N VAL A 54 4.13 -11.52 -0.57
CA VAL A 54 5.55 -11.20 -0.36
C VAL A 54 6.37 -12.09 -1.28
N LEU A 55 7.18 -11.46 -2.16
CA LEU A 55 8.27 -12.12 -2.87
C LEU A 55 9.53 -11.94 -2.03
N LEU A 56 10.06 -13.01 -1.46
CA LEU A 56 11.10 -12.98 -0.42
C LEU A 56 12.35 -13.73 -0.85
N ASP A 57 13.49 -13.07 -0.90
CA ASP A 57 14.78 -13.79 -0.97
C ASP A 57 15.09 -14.42 0.38
N ILE A 58 15.65 -15.63 0.30
CA ILE A 58 16.09 -16.38 1.49
C ILE A 58 17.41 -15.86 2.00
N GLN A 59 18.34 -15.52 1.11
CA GLN A 59 19.68 -15.08 1.47
C GLN A 59 19.79 -13.57 1.37
N MET A 60 19.74 -12.92 2.52
CA MET A 60 19.95 -11.48 2.64
C MET A 60 20.98 -11.20 3.74
N PRO A 61 21.87 -10.21 3.59
CA PRO A 61 22.83 -9.83 4.64
C PRO A 61 22.11 -9.47 5.95
N GLY A 62 22.57 -10.08 7.05
CA GLY A 62 22.06 -9.78 8.40
C GLY A 62 20.70 -10.36 8.77
N ALA A 63 19.96 -10.98 7.82
CA ALA A 63 18.70 -11.63 8.11
C ALA A 63 18.49 -12.86 7.23
N ASN A 64 18.12 -13.98 7.83
CA ASN A 64 17.70 -15.15 7.07
C ASN A 64 16.22 -14.97 6.66
N GLY A 65 15.94 -14.97 5.36
CA GLY A 65 14.58 -14.85 4.83
C GLY A 65 13.61 -15.91 5.35
N MET A 66 14.11 -17.11 5.69
CA MET A 66 13.29 -18.17 6.33
C MET A 66 12.80 -17.73 7.71
N SER A 67 13.69 -17.20 8.57
CA SER A 67 13.30 -16.70 9.89
C SER A 67 12.32 -15.53 9.78
N PHE A 68 12.51 -14.66 8.78
CA PHE A 68 11.58 -13.57 8.52
C PHE A 68 10.22 -14.08 8.04
N ALA A 69 10.18 -15.11 7.22
CA ALA A 69 8.95 -15.75 6.79
C ALA A 69 8.14 -16.33 7.97
N PHE A 70 8.78 -16.94 8.96
CA PHE A 70 8.14 -17.35 10.21
C PHE A 70 7.50 -16.15 10.96
N THR A 71 8.19 -15.02 10.99
CA THR A 71 7.65 -13.79 11.59
C THR A 71 6.42 -13.29 10.84
N LEU A 72 6.42 -13.35 9.50
CA LEU A 72 5.28 -12.97 8.68
C LEU A 72 4.05 -13.85 8.93
N GLN A 73 4.24 -15.14 9.17
CA GLN A 73 3.15 -16.09 9.47
C GLN A 73 2.47 -15.81 10.81
N GLN A 74 3.13 -15.12 11.74
CA GLN A 74 2.55 -14.74 13.04
C GLN A 74 1.70 -13.47 12.98
N LEU A 75 1.63 -12.80 11.83
CA LEU A 75 0.80 -11.61 11.68
C LEU A 75 -0.70 -11.99 11.77
N PRO A 76 -1.57 -11.10 12.26
CA PRO A 76 -3.02 -11.36 12.31
C PRO A 76 -3.64 -11.66 10.95
N ALA A 77 -3.04 -11.12 9.88
CA ALA A 77 -3.42 -11.38 8.49
C ALA A 77 -2.14 -11.63 7.68
N PRO A 78 -1.55 -12.85 7.74
CA PRO A 78 -0.28 -13.14 7.10
C PRO A 78 -0.38 -13.03 5.56
N PRO A 79 0.59 -12.40 4.87
CA PRO A 79 0.64 -12.39 3.42
C PRO A 79 0.95 -13.78 2.86
N ALA A 80 0.56 -14.05 1.61
CA ALA A 80 1.04 -15.22 0.91
C ALA A 80 2.55 -15.05 0.61
N ILE A 81 3.36 -16.03 0.99
CA ILE A 81 4.81 -15.96 0.82
C ILE A 81 5.23 -16.79 -0.40
N ILE A 82 5.97 -16.18 -1.31
CA ILE A 82 6.63 -16.83 -2.44
C ILE A 82 8.12 -16.57 -2.28
N PHE A 83 8.89 -17.63 -2.07
CA PHE A 83 10.34 -17.49 -2.04
C PHE A 83 10.93 -17.31 -3.44
N VAL A 84 11.93 -16.42 -3.55
CA VAL A 84 12.68 -16.15 -4.80
C VAL A 84 14.16 -16.18 -4.47
N THR A 85 14.86 -17.25 -4.81
CA THR A 85 16.26 -17.44 -4.41
C THR A 85 17.10 -18.13 -5.48
N ALA A 86 18.41 -17.95 -5.42
CA ALA A 86 19.38 -18.66 -6.29
C ALA A 86 19.57 -20.13 -5.88
N HIS A 87 19.14 -20.54 -4.68
CA HIS A 87 19.50 -21.83 -4.08
C HIS A 87 18.29 -22.77 -4.01
N SER A 88 18.34 -23.88 -4.72
CA SER A 88 17.25 -24.88 -4.79
C SER A 88 17.10 -25.74 -3.54
N HIS A 89 18.10 -25.83 -2.69
CA HIS A 89 18.11 -26.74 -1.52
C HIS A 89 17.20 -26.27 -0.35
N TYR A 90 16.74 -25.03 -0.34
CA TYR A 90 15.81 -24.52 0.68
C TYR A 90 14.34 -24.90 0.39
N ALA A 91 14.05 -25.53 -0.75
CA ALA A 91 12.69 -25.85 -1.12
C ALA A 91 11.97 -26.77 -0.08
N ALA A 92 12.69 -27.70 0.54
CA ALA A 92 12.15 -28.55 1.59
C ALA A 92 11.74 -27.72 2.85
N GLN A 93 12.57 -26.78 3.26
CA GLN A 93 12.31 -25.91 4.42
C GLN A 93 11.19 -24.89 4.16
N ALA A 94 10.91 -24.55 2.90
CA ALA A 94 9.80 -23.69 2.53
C ALA A 94 8.43 -24.28 2.89
N PHE A 95 8.32 -25.62 2.98
CA PHE A 95 7.10 -26.30 3.46
C PHE A 95 6.84 -26.04 4.94
N ASP A 96 7.87 -25.96 5.79
CA ASP A 96 7.74 -25.72 7.23
C ASP A 96 7.15 -24.34 7.52
N VAL A 97 7.35 -23.38 6.60
CA VAL A 97 6.84 -22.00 6.67
C VAL A 97 5.51 -21.83 5.94
N GLN A 98 4.91 -22.92 5.45
CA GLN A 98 3.66 -22.85 4.65
C GLN A 98 3.76 -21.85 3.49
N ALA A 99 4.94 -21.73 2.87
CA ALA A 99 5.11 -20.88 1.70
C ALA A 99 4.19 -21.33 0.56
N CYS A 100 3.61 -20.35 -0.13
CA CYS A 100 2.72 -20.60 -1.25
C CYS A 100 3.43 -21.26 -2.42
N ASP A 101 4.62 -20.75 -2.75
CA ASP A 101 5.45 -21.28 -3.83
C ASP A 101 6.94 -20.91 -3.63
N TYR A 102 7.77 -21.49 -4.51
CA TYR A 102 9.23 -21.36 -4.52
C TYR A 102 9.73 -21.15 -5.95
N LEU A 103 10.45 -20.06 -6.18
CA LEU A 103 10.97 -19.66 -7.47
C LEU A 103 12.50 -19.61 -7.42
N THR A 104 13.15 -20.26 -8.37
CA THR A 104 14.62 -20.18 -8.54
C THR A 104 14.99 -18.99 -9.43
N LYS A 105 16.00 -18.23 -9.04
CA LYS A 105 16.63 -17.21 -9.90
C LYS A 105 17.44 -17.88 -11.01
N PRO A 106 17.37 -17.45 -12.27
CA PRO A 106 16.59 -16.32 -12.79
C PRO A 106 15.10 -16.67 -12.95
N VAL A 107 14.22 -15.83 -12.41
CA VAL A 107 12.78 -16.03 -12.45
C VAL A 107 12.27 -15.91 -13.89
N ARG A 108 11.47 -16.89 -14.32
CA ARG A 108 10.76 -16.89 -15.61
C ARG A 108 9.34 -16.40 -15.44
N LEU A 109 8.83 -15.68 -16.46
CA LEU A 109 7.51 -15.08 -16.46
C LEU A 109 6.40 -16.09 -16.14
N GLU A 110 6.41 -17.23 -16.83
CA GLU A 110 5.38 -18.27 -16.69
C GLU A 110 5.37 -18.86 -15.28
N ARG A 111 6.55 -19.05 -14.66
CA ARG A 111 6.65 -19.55 -13.28
C ARG A 111 6.12 -18.53 -12.27
N LEU A 112 6.46 -17.24 -12.47
CA LEU A 112 5.93 -16.17 -11.63
C LEU A 112 4.39 -16.08 -11.73
N GLN A 113 3.84 -16.17 -12.95
CA GLN A 113 2.39 -16.19 -13.16
C GLN A 113 1.71 -17.34 -12.43
N GLN A 114 2.26 -18.57 -12.49
CA GLN A 114 1.75 -19.73 -11.79
C GLN A 114 1.79 -19.54 -10.26
N ALA A 115 2.90 -19.03 -9.74
CA ALA A 115 3.06 -18.77 -8.31
C ALA A 115 2.06 -17.70 -7.81
N LEU A 116 1.87 -16.62 -8.57
CA LEU A 116 0.89 -15.59 -8.26
C LEU A 116 -0.56 -16.12 -8.32
N ALA A 117 -0.87 -16.95 -9.30
CA ALA A 117 -2.18 -17.58 -9.40
C ALA A 117 -2.47 -18.51 -8.21
N LYS A 118 -1.45 -19.25 -7.73
CA LYS A 118 -1.53 -20.09 -6.55
C LYS A 118 -1.71 -19.24 -5.28
N ALA A 119 -0.95 -18.16 -5.13
CA ALA A 119 -1.07 -17.23 -4.02
C ALA A 119 -2.47 -16.58 -3.94
N LYS A 120 -3.02 -16.16 -5.07
CA LYS A 120 -4.39 -15.62 -5.17
C LYS A 120 -5.46 -16.63 -4.75
N LYS A 121 -5.26 -17.94 -5.01
CA LYS A 121 -6.19 -19.00 -4.61
C LYS A 121 -6.12 -19.31 -3.12
N GLN A 122 -4.92 -19.32 -2.55
CA GLN A 122 -4.72 -19.59 -1.12
C GLN A 122 -5.17 -18.41 -0.24
N ARG A 123 -4.96 -17.23 -0.74
CA ARG A 123 -5.44 -16.00 -0.14
C ARG A 123 -6.18 -15.22 -1.23
N PRO A 124 -7.51 -15.39 -1.33
CA PRO A 124 -8.28 -14.51 -2.19
C PRO A 124 -7.93 -13.07 -1.79
N PRO A 125 -7.73 -12.16 -2.77
CA PRO A 125 -7.38 -10.79 -2.47
C PRO A 125 -8.26 -10.31 -1.33
N SER A 126 -7.66 -9.78 -0.28
CA SER A 126 -8.41 -9.20 0.84
C SER A 126 -9.51 -8.35 0.22
N ASP A 127 -10.73 -8.53 0.66
CA ASP A 127 -11.86 -7.69 0.24
C ASP A 127 -11.31 -6.26 0.17
N PRO A 128 -11.35 -5.58 -0.97
CA PRO A 128 -10.76 -4.24 -1.09
C PRO A 128 -11.33 -3.27 -0.06
N GLY A 129 -12.20 -3.75 0.81
CA GLY A 129 -12.88 -2.96 1.80
C GLY A 129 -13.74 -1.88 1.14
N PRO A 130 -14.21 -0.91 1.88
CA PRO A 130 -14.98 0.19 1.33
C PRO A 130 -14.14 0.93 0.28
N GLN A 131 -14.76 1.18 -0.89
CA GLN A 131 -14.12 1.82 -2.03
C GLN A 131 -14.66 3.23 -2.25
N LEU A 132 -13.76 4.14 -2.61
CA LEU A 132 -14.15 5.43 -3.16
C LEU A 132 -14.66 5.23 -4.58
N ALA A 133 -15.92 5.57 -4.83
CA ALA A 133 -16.52 5.69 -6.16
C ALA A 133 -17.02 7.13 -6.34
N ILE A 134 -16.48 7.88 -7.29
CA ILE A 134 -16.91 9.26 -7.57
C ILE A 134 -18.11 9.24 -8.51
N ALA A 135 -18.07 8.40 -9.55
CA ALA A 135 -19.17 8.21 -10.51
C ALA A 135 -19.69 6.77 -10.47
N PRO A 136 -20.97 6.51 -10.83
CA PRO A 136 -21.55 5.17 -10.83
C PRO A 136 -20.81 4.16 -11.70
N CYS A 137 -20.32 4.59 -12.86
CA CYS A 137 -19.58 3.78 -13.84
C CYS A 137 -18.10 4.19 -13.96
N GLY A 138 -17.56 4.90 -12.95
CA GLY A 138 -16.18 5.38 -12.95
C GLY A 138 -15.20 4.44 -12.27
N PRO A 139 -13.92 4.81 -12.30
CA PRO A 139 -12.89 4.08 -11.56
C PRO A 139 -13.19 4.07 -10.06
N ARG A 140 -12.77 2.99 -9.40
CA ARG A 140 -12.94 2.78 -7.96
C ARG A 140 -11.58 2.57 -7.31
N TRP A 141 -11.38 3.15 -6.14
CA TRP A 141 -10.15 2.99 -5.37
C TRP A 141 -10.46 2.48 -3.96
N PRO A 142 -9.77 1.45 -3.48
CA PRO A 142 -9.83 1.11 -2.06
C PRO A 142 -9.46 2.32 -1.21
N TRP A 143 -10.22 2.61 -0.15
CA TRP A 143 -9.91 3.73 0.75
C TRP A 143 -8.49 3.62 1.33
N ALA A 144 -7.98 2.40 1.52
CA ALA A 144 -6.60 2.16 1.93
C ALA A 144 -5.56 2.75 0.96
N GLN A 145 -5.91 3.03 -0.30
CA GLN A 145 -5.03 3.66 -1.28
C GLN A 145 -5.26 5.17 -1.44
N VAL A 146 -6.40 5.68 -1.02
CA VAL A 146 -6.76 7.11 -1.16
C VAL A 146 -6.14 7.89 -0.01
N VAL A 147 -5.23 8.81 -0.32
CA VAL A 147 -4.51 9.62 0.68
C VAL A 147 -5.25 10.93 0.94
N TYR A 148 -5.56 11.68 -0.11
CA TYR A 148 -6.36 12.90 -0.01
C TYR A 148 -7.02 13.24 -1.35
N ILE A 149 -8.04 14.09 -1.31
CA ILE A 149 -8.78 14.54 -2.48
C ILE A 149 -8.80 16.07 -2.47
N LYS A 150 -8.38 16.68 -3.57
CA LYS A 150 -8.32 18.12 -3.73
C LYS A 150 -9.26 18.58 -4.83
N ALA A 151 -9.98 19.69 -4.61
CA ALA A 151 -10.79 20.32 -5.64
C ALA A 151 -10.06 21.53 -6.21
N GLU A 152 -9.85 21.55 -7.52
CA GLU A 152 -9.26 22.65 -8.27
C GLU A 152 -10.02 22.80 -9.60
N LEU A 153 -10.37 24.03 -9.96
CA LEU A 153 -11.00 24.37 -11.24
C LEU A 153 -12.23 23.48 -11.60
N LYS A 154 -13.09 23.20 -10.61
CA LYS A 154 -14.27 22.31 -10.73
C LYS A 154 -13.97 20.82 -10.97
N MET A 155 -12.71 20.42 -10.87
CA MET A 155 -12.28 19.03 -10.96
C MET A 155 -11.82 18.52 -9.58
N LEU A 156 -11.96 17.24 -9.35
CA LEU A 156 -11.39 16.55 -8.20
C LEU A 156 -10.11 15.85 -8.60
N THR A 157 -9.03 16.10 -7.89
CA THR A 157 -7.80 15.33 -7.99
C THR A 157 -7.75 14.36 -6.80
N VAL A 158 -7.87 13.07 -7.07
CA VAL A 158 -7.71 12.00 -6.09
C VAL A 158 -6.24 11.62 -6.06
N HIS A 159 -5.59 11.86 -4.93
CA HIS A 159 -4.22 11.44 -4.68
C HIS A 159 -4.23 10.09 -3.98
N THR A 160 -3.66 9.09 -4.64
CA THR A 160 -3.53 7.74 -4.13
C THR A 160 -2.07 7.40 -3.88
N THR A 161 -1.82 6.28 -3.21
CA THR A 161 -0.45 5.73 -3.02
C THR A 161 0.22 5.34 -4.34
N ALA A 162 -0.57 5.14 -5.42
CA ALA A 162 -0.08 4.74 -6.74
C ALA A 162 0.04 5.92 -7.73
N GLY A 163 -0.58 7.08 -7.44
CA GLY A 163 -0.56 8.23 -8.34
C GLY A 163 -1.77 9.15 -8.17
N CYS A 164 -1.97 10.05 -9.12
CA CYS A 164 -3.04 11.06 -9.10
C CYS A 164 -4.03 10.81 -10.23
N HIS A 165 -5.32 11.00 -9.94
CA HIS A 165 -6.41 10.84 -10.91
C HIS A 165 -7.31 12.06 -10.88
N VAL A 166 -7.61 12.63 -12.06
CA VAL A 166 -8.45 13.82 -12.19
C VAL A 166 -9.82 13.41 -12.70
N LEU A 167 -10.88 13.84 -12.02
CA LEU A 167 -12.26 13.45 -12.29
C LEU A 167 -13.22 14.61 -12.00
N GLU A 168 -14.38 14.60 -12.64
CA GLU A 168 -15.48 15.49 -12.27
C GLU A 168 -16.16 15.04 -10.98
N GLY A 169 -16.49 15.96 -10.09
CA GLY A 169 -17.19 15.64 -8.85
C GLY A 169 -17.21 16.76 -7.84
N SER A 170 -17.78 16.47 -6.66
CA SER A 170 -17.94 17.42 -5.57
C SER A 170 -17.38 16.87 -4.26
N LEU A 171 -16.54 17.67 -3.59
CA LEU A 171 -16.06 17.31 -2.24
C LEU A 171 -17.20 17.22 -1.21
N VAL A 172 -18.27 17.98 -1.39
CA VAL A 172 -19.42 17.96 -0.49
C VAL A 172 -20.16 16.61 -0.59
N ASP A 173 -20.36 16.14 -1.82
CA ASP A 173 -20.97 14.82 -2.05
C ASP A 173 -20.11 13.69 -1.46
N LEU A 174 -18.81 13.77 -1.62
CA LEU A 174 -17.89 12.76 -1.08
C LEU A 174 -17.90 12.76 0.46
N GLU A 175 -17.90 13.93 1.07
CA GLU A 175 -17.96 14.09 2.52
C GLU A 175 -19.28 13.53 3.10
N GLN A 176 -20.41 13.73 2.41
CA GLN A 176 -21.71 13.18 2.81
C GLN A 176 -21.82 11.67 2.60
N ARG A 177 -21.24 11.16 1.50
CA ARG A 177 -21.30 9.74 1.12
C ARG A 177 -20.35 8.88 1.92
N TYR A 178 -19.21 9.44 2.33
CA TYR A 178 -18.12 8.71 2.99
C TYR A 178 -17.62 9.40 4.27
N PRO A 179 -18.50 9.75 5.22
CA PRO A 179 -18.13 10.54 6.41
C PRO A 179 -17.10 9.85 7.31
N GLU A 180 -17.02 8.51 7.29
CA GLU A 180 -16.05 7.74 8.09
C GLU A 180 -14.67 7.64 7.45
N HIS A 181 -14.56 7.90 6.15
CA HIS A 181 -13.34 7.73 5.37
C HIS A 181 -12.66 9.05 5.03
N VAL A 182 -13.32 10.18 5.21
CA VAL A 182 -12.76 11.49 4.88
C VAL A 182 -12.89 12.47 6.03
N LEU A 183 -11.88 13.31 6.16
CA LEU A 183 -11.86 14.46 7.06
C LEU A 183 -11.64 15.73 6.24
N ARG A 184 -12.58 16.69 6.36
CA ARG A 184 -12.37 17.98 5.72
C ARG A 184 -11.34 18.80 6.50
N ILE A 185 -10.28 19.20 5.82
CA ILE A 185 -9.23 20.05 6.39
C ILE A 185 -9.24 21.47 5.81
N HIS A 186 -9.76 21.63 4.59
CA HIS A 186 -9.88 22.90 3.89
C HIS A 186 -11.11 22.91 2.99
N ARG A 187 -11.61 24.09 2.59
CA ARG A 187 -12.75 24.19 1.64
C ARG A 187 -12.52 23.42 0.34
N SER A 188 -11.27 23.22 -0.07
CA SER A 188 -10.85 22.52 -1.29
C SER A 188 -10.14 21.20 -1.02
N CYS A 189 -10.16 20.63 0.20
CA CYS A 189 -9.39 19.45 0.50
C CYS A 189 -10.05 18.55 1.55
N LEU A 190 -10.19 17.26 1.19
CA LEU A 190 -10.52 16.14 2.08
C LEU A 190 -9.29 15.26 2.24
N VAL A 191 -9.04 14.72 3.42
CA VAL A 191 -7.97 13.76 3.69
C VAL A 191 -8.53 12.48 4.28
N ASN A 192 -7.87 11.38 4.00
CA ASN A 192 -8.17 10.11 4.66
C ASN A 192 -7.51 10.10 6.06
N PRO A 193 -8.28 9.90 7.12
CA PRO A 193 -7.76 9.88 8.49
C PRO A 193 -6.64 8.86 8.73
N ALA A 194 -6.63 7.74 8.00
CA ALA A 194 -5.61 6.70 8.12
C ALA A 194 -4.18 7.18 7.76
N PHE A 195 -4.06 8.25 6.98
CA PHE A 195 -2.76 8.80 6.57
C PHE A 195 -2.31 10.00 7.41
N LEU A 196 -3.04 10.39 8.45
CA LEU A 196 -2.68 11.52 9.30
C LEU A 196 -1.38 11.24 10.06
N GLN A 197 -0.40 12.15 9.96
CA GLN A 197 0.87 12.03 10.67
C GLN A 197 0.96 13.04 11.83
N ARG A 198 0.93 14.34 11.50
CA ARG A 198 1.02 15.41 12.49
C ARG A 198 0.50 16.75 11.96
N LEU A 199 0.03 17.59 12.89
CA LEU A 199 -0.40 18.95 12.62
C LEU A 199 0.67 19.92 13.09
N GLU A 200 1.10 20.83 12.23
CA GLU A 200 2.16 21.81 12.47
C GLU A 200 1.63 23.23 12.28
N PHE A 201 2.18 24.16 13.03
CA PHE A 201 1.98 25.59 12.80
C PHE A 201 3.26 26.19 12.23
N ALA A 202 3.17 26.91 11.12
CA ALA A 202 4.30 27.57 10.48
C ALA A 202 3.98 29.07 10.27
N GLU A 203 4.82 29.94 10.77
CA GLU A 203 4.73 31.38 10.52
C GLU A 203 5.43 31.73 9.19
N PRO A 204 4.84 32.65 8.37
CA PRO A 204 3.57 33.37 8.54
C PRO A 204 2.34 32.64 7.96
N GLY A 205 2.45 31.37 7.59
CA GLY A 205 1.48 30.68 6.74
C GLY A 205 0.28 30.02 7.44
N GLY A 206 0.34 29.70 8.76
CA GLY A 206 -0.77 29.08 9.48
C GLY A 206 -0.61 27.58 9.77
N TRP A 207 -1.74 26.84 9.85
CA TRP A 207 -1.76 25.41 10.18
C TRP A 207 -1.57 24.54 8.95
N TYR A 208 -0.71 23.54 9.08
CA TYR A 208 -0.40 22.55 8.06
C TYR A 208 -0.50 21.12 8.61
N LEU A 209 -1.01 20.23 7.78
CA LEU A 209 -1.13 18.80 8.09
C LEU A 209 -0.11 18.01 7.27
N ARG A 210 0.70 17.20 7.95
CA ARG A 210 1.54 16.20 7.29
C ARG A 210 0.82 14.88 7.21
N LEU A 211 0.95 14.23 6.06
CA LEU A 211 0.40 12.91 5.79
C LEU A 211 1.54 11.91 5.54
N HIS A 212 1.33 10.67 5.95
CA HIS A 212 2.26 9.59 5.64
C HIS A 212 2.39 9.43 4.12
N GLY A 213 3.65 9.35 3.63
CA GLY A 213 3.96 9.16 2.21
C GLY A 213 3.82 10.41 1.33
N ILE A 214 3.47 11.58 1.89
CA ILE A 214 3.35 12.83 1.15
C ILE A 214 4.40 13.85 1.62
N ALA A 215 5.25 14.29 0.70
CA ALA A 215 6.34 15.22 1.02
C ALA A 215 5.83 16.64 1.37
N GLN A 216 4.80 17.12 0.66
CA GLN A 216 4.28 18.47 0.84
C GLN A 216 3.19 18.50 1.93
N PRO A 217 3.30 19.40 2.94
CA PRO A 217 2.25 19.57 3.93
C PRO A 217 1.01 20.25 3.30
N LEU A 218 -0.18 19.85 3.73
CA LEU A 218 -1.43 20.41 3.25
C LEU A 218 -1.94 21.52 4.18
N PRO A 219 -2.42 22.66 3.66
CA PRO A 219 -2.94 23.74 4.47
C PRO A 219 -4.26 23.35 5.16
N VAL A 220 -4.39 23.70 6.44
CA VAL A 220 -5.57 23.44 7.25
C VAL A 220 -6.26 24.77 7.58
N SER A 221 -7.56 24.86 7.29
CA SER A 221 -8.32 26.07 7.65
C SER A 221 -8.47 26.18 9.17
N ARG A 222 -8.46 27.41 9.72
CA ARG A 222 -8.56 27.66 11.16
C ARG A 222 -9.78 26.96 11.80
N ARG A 223 -10.90 26.88 11.07
CA ARG A 223 -12.15 26.24 11.52
C ARG A 223 -12.00 24.72 11.69
N GLN A 224 -11.11 24.08 10.92
CA GLN A 224 -10.95 22.62 10.91
C GLN A 224 -9.82 22.11 11.84
N VAL A 225 -9.04 23.02 12.42
CA VAL A 225 -7.92 22.64 13.33
C VAL A 225 -8.39 21.79 14.50
N ALA A 226 -9.53 22.10 15.11
CA ALA A 226 -10.08 21.37 16.24
C ALA A 226 -10.47 19.91 15.83
N ALA A 227 -11.12 19.75 14.67
CA ALA A 227 -11.49 18.44 14.14
C ALA A 227 -10.26 17.60 13.81
N VAL A 228 -9.24 18.19 13.17
CA VAL A 228 -7.99 17.50 12.85
C VAL A 228 -7.26 17.05 14.11
N ARG A 229 -7.18 17.89 15.15
CA ARG A 229 -6.56 17.51 16.44
C ARG A 229 -7.28 16.34 17.11
N LYS A 230 -8.63 16.38 17.14
CA LYS A 230 -9.44 15.30 17.70
C LYS A 230 -9.18 13.98 16.99
N THR A 231 -9.16 13.98 15.67
CA THR A 231 -8.91 12.77 14.87
C THR A 231 -7.48 12.25 15.06
N LEU A 232 -6.46 13.12 15.11
CA LEU A 232 -5.07 12.73 15.39
C LEU A 232 -4.91 12.07 16.77
N THR A 233 -5.71 12.46 17.77
CA THR A 233 -5.68 11.85 19.10
C THR A 233 -6.30 10.45 19.10
N ILE A 234 -7.30 10.22 18.27
CA ILE A 234 -7.98 8.92 18.13
C ILE A 234 -7.08 7.93 17.37
N CYS A 235 -6.42 8.37 16.30
CA CYS A 235 -5.55 7.52 15.47
C CYS A 235 -4.22 7.11 16.14
N LYS A 236 -3.86 7.69 17.30
CA LYS A 236 -2.65 7.35 18.06
C LYS A 236 -2.88 6.29 19.16
N LYS A 237 -4.12 5.82 19.33
CA LYS A 237 -4.47 4.70 20.21
C LYS A 237 -4.63 3.41 19.40
#